data_08f53bd381884bb0c5821357e889b8a1
#
_entry.id   08f53bd381884bb0c5821357e889b8a1
#
_cell.length_a   1.000
_cell.length_b   1.000
_cell.length_c   1.000
_cell.angle_alpha   90.00
_cell.angle_beta   90.00
_cell.angle_gamma   90.00
#
_symmetry.space_group_name_H-M   'P 1'
#
loop_
_entity.id
_entity.type
_entity.pdbx_description
1 polymer ?
#
loop_
_entity_poly.entity_id
_entity_poly.type
_entity_poly.pdbx_seq_one_letter_code
_entity_poly.pdbx_strand_id
1 'polypeptide(L)'
;YLYNTAMFRVLLLQLLMLIFVVPVVALIFISQSRFNALAQSLPYSATFGLGIMPWFGLQPYLTASMGAVTEEMYLWMLLCIPVITIGLCGGFAVIRDAYWTGKLRIFRSFGSGICQTTLRFLPFTLVFAGGLLGLFYLNNAMAALPSWLVAVIDIVILVVLLLILMIGFVYLGTSTLFRESVGEGLKNALALTFRHIWTNLATFIFMLLPVAVLLFVNVSVIQTMLGVLMVMFGMIYIGIVWMIHMIRVTAPYAAK
;
A
#
# COMPACT_ATOMS: atom_id res chain seq x y z
N TYR A 1 25.75 23.32 -6.87
CA TYR A 1 25.78 22.22 -7.88
C TYR A 1 25.39 20.87 -7.28
N LEU A 2 25.90 20.50 -6.09
CA LEU A 2 25.59 19.20 -5.41
C LEU A 2 24.12 19.06 -5.00
N TYR A 3 23.47 20.15 -4.57
CA TYR A 3 22.07 20.14 -4.17
C TYR A 3 21.12 19.83 -5.36
N ASN A 4 21.37 20.43 -6.52
CA ASN A 4 20.55 20.19 -7.72
C ASN A 4 20.64 18.75 -8.24
N THR A 5 21.82 18.13 -8.16
CA THR A 5 21.99 16.74 -8.62
C THR A 5 21.37 15.71 -7.67
N ALA A 6 21.37 15.97 -6.36
CA ALA A 6 20.73 15.09 -5.39
C ALA A 6 19.19 15.16 -5.50
N MET A 7 18.62 16.37 -5.60
CA MET A 7 17.19 16.58 -5.75
C MET A 7 16.66 15.96 -7.05
N PHE A 8 17.37 16.15 -8.16
CA PHE A 8 17.01 15.53 -9.44
C PHE A 8 17.00 13.99 -9.35
N ARG A 9 17.98 13.38 -8.68
CA ARG A 9 18.02 11.93 -8.49
C ARG A 9 16.87 11.43 -7.61
N VAL A 10 16.50 12.17 -6.56
CA VAL A 10 15.35 11.84 -5.72
C VAL A 10 14.06 11.88 -6.54
N LEU A 11 13.85 12.93 -7.35
CA LEU A 11 12.69 13.03 -8.24
C LEU A 11 12.69 11.91 -9.29
N LEU A 12 13.84 11.56 -9.86
CA LEU A 12 13.95 10.46 -10.81
C LEU A 12 13.58 9.12 -10.16
N LEU A 13 13.99 8.87 -8.92
CA LEU A 13 13.59 7.67 -8.17
C LEU A 13 12.08 7.66 -7.94
N GLN A 14 11.50 8.80 -7.54
CA GLN A 14 10.05 8.92 -7.37
C GLN A 14 9.29 8.62 -8.66
N LEU A 15 9.70 9.21 -9.78
CA LEU A 15 9.09 8.95 -11.09
C LEU A 15 9.19 7.47 -11.48
N LEU A 16 10.34 6.85 -11.22
CA LEU A 16 10.53 5.43 -11.49
C LEU A 16 9.58 4.57 -10.66
N MET A 17 9.41 4.88 -9.38
CA MET A 17 8.47 4.16 -8.50
C MET A 17 7.01 4.42 -8.90
N LEU A 18 6.67 5.64 -9.34
CA LEU A 18 5.33 6.00 -9.79
C LEU A 18 4.87 5.20 -11.00
N ILE A 19 5.77 4.82 -11.92
CA ILE A 19 5.42 3.98 -13.08
C ILE A 19 4.69 2.70 -12.60
N PHE A 20 5.11 2.13 -11.49
CA PHE A 20 4.49 0.92 -10.91
C PHE A 20 3.20 1.19 -10.14
N VAL A 21 2.92 2.45 -9.79
CA VAL A 21 1.67 2.87 -9.13
C VAL A 21 0.60 3.26 -10.15
N VAL A 22 0.99 3.68 -11.35
CA VAL A 22 0.08 4.11 -12.42
C VAL A 22 -1.07 3.12 -12.67
N PRO A 23 -0.86 1.79 -12.74
CA PRO A 23 -1.96 0.85 -12.98
C PRO A 23 -3.05 0.92 -11.91
N VAL A 24 -2.69 1.06 -10.63
CA VAL A 24 -3.66 1.18 -9.53
C VAL A 24 -4.38 2.51 -9.59
N VAL A 25 -3.66 3.60 -9.82
CA VAL A 25 -4.27 4.93 -9.96
C VAL A 25 -5.26 4.95 -11.13
N ALA A 26 -4.86 4.41 -12.28
CA ALA A 26 -5.72 4.31 -13.46
C ALA A 26 -6.98 3.47 -13.16
N LEU A 27 -6.81 2.32 -12.47
CA LEU A 27 -7.93 1.47 -12.06
C LEU A 27 -8.92 2.23 -11.17
N ILE A 28 -8.43 2.97 -10.17
CA ILE A 28 -9.25 3.77 -9.28
C ILE A 28 -10.03 4.83 -10.07
N PHE A 29 -9.37 5.56 -10.98
CA PHE A 29 -10.03 6.59 -11.79
C PHE A 29 -11.09 6.00 -12.73
N ILE A 30 -10.80 4.88 -13.39
CA ILE A 30 -11.75 4.19 -14.28
C ILE A 30 -12.97 3.71 -13.47
N SER A 31 -12.74 3.06 -12.34
CA SER A 31 -13.81 2.58 -11.47
C SER A 31 -14.66 3.74 -10.94
N GLN A 32 -14.03 4.83 -10.49
CA GLN A 32 -14.73 6.03 -10.02
C GLN A 32 -15.57 6.68 -11.13
N SER A 33 -15.04 6.76 -12.35
CA SER A 33 -15.79 7.29 -13.49
C SER A 33 -17.02 6.44 -13.81
N ARG A 34 -16.89 5.11 -13.77
CA ARG A 34 -18.03 4.18 -13.96
C ARG A 34 -19.06 4.30 -12.84
N PHE A 35 -18.62 4.41 -11.57
CA PHE A 35 -19.51 4.65 -10.45
C PHE A 35 -20.28 5.95 -10.59
N ASN A 36 -19.62 7.05 -10.96
CA ASN A 36 -20.26 8.33 -11.16
C ASN A 36 -21.30 8.28 -12.30
N ALA A 37 -20.99 7.60 -13.39
CA ALA A 37 -21.93 7.42 -14.51
C ALA A 37 -23.17 6.62 -14.08
N LEU A 38 -22.99 5.55 -13.29
CA LEU A 38 -24.09 4.76 -12.75
C LEU A 38 -24.90 5.56 -11.71
N ALA A 39 -24.23 6.33 -10.84
CA ALA A 39 -24.91 7.16 -9.84
C ALA A 39 -25.76 8.26 -10.48
N GLN A 40 -25.30 8.86 -11.58
CA GLN A 40 -26.08 9.86 -12.34
C GLN A 40 -27.32 9.26 -13.01
N SER A 41 -27.32 7.98 -13.33
CA SER A 41 -28.46 7.28 -13.92
C SER A 41 -29.55 6.90 -12.89
N LEU A 42 -29.27 7.05 -11.59
CA LEU A 42 -30.21 6.74 -10.52
C LEU A 42 -31.02 7.98 -10.13
N PRO A 43 -32.31 7.81 -9.77
CA PRO A 43 -33.20 8.93 -9.42
C PRO A 43 -32.82 9.68 -8.13
N TYR A 44 -31.89 9.17 -7.35
CA TYR A 44 -31.31 9.82 -6.19
C TYR A 44 -29.82 10.03 -6.40
N SER A 45 -29.40 11.29 -6.52
CA SER A 45 -28.00 11.68 -6.52
C SER A 45 -27.37 11.47 -5.14
N ALA A 46 -27.00 10.24 -4.83
CA ALA A 46 -26.08 10.02 -3.74
C ALA A 46 -24.73 10.61 -4.17
N THR A 47 -24.38 11.77 -3.63
CA THR A 47 -23.06 12.35 -3.75
C THR A 47 -22.07 11.40 -3.06
N PHE A 48 -21.59 10.44 -3.83
CA PHE A 48 -20.45 9.62 -3.40
C PHE A 48 -19.24 10.54 -3.39
N GLY A 49 -18.78 10.90 -2.19
CA GLY A 49 -17.45 11.47 -2.06
C GLY A 49 -16.43 10.56 -2.77
N LEU A 50 -15.20 10.98 -2.91
CA LEU A 50 -14.09 10.16 -3.44
C LEU A 50 -13.87 8.87 -2.61
N GLY A 51 -14.95 8.24 -2.16
CA GLY A 51 -14.97 7.00 -1.43
C GLY A 51 -14.39 5.89 -2.28
N ILE A 52 -13.08 5.73 -2.23
CA ILE A 52 -12.35 4.57 -2.75
C ILE A 52 -12.84 3.29 -2.04
N MET A 53 -13.61 3.45 -0.99
CA MET A 53 -14.22 2.38 -0.23
C MET A 53 -15.76 2.52 -0.21
N PRO A 54 -16.45 2.20 -1.32
CA PRO A 54 -17.90 2.28 -1.39
C PRO A 54 -18.63 1.31 -0.45
N TRP A 55 -17.94 0.37 0.18
CA TRP A 55 -18.53 -0.61 1.10
C TRP A 55 -18.86 -0.08 2.50
N PHE A 56 -18.23 0.99 2.96
CA PHE A 56 -18.56 1.59 4.24
C PHE A 56 -19.91 2.32 4.16
N GLY A 57 -20.98 1.60 4.42
CA GLY A 57 -22.33 2.12 4.57
C GLY A 57 -23.25 2.07 3.35
N LEU A 58 -22.85 1.47 2.22
CA LEU A 58 -23.65 1.44 0.98
C LEU A 58 -24.34 0.11 0.66
N GLN A 59 -24.16 -0.90 1.47
CA GLN A 59 -24.61 -2.26 1.18
C GLN A 59 -26.10 -2.45 0.80
N PRO A 60 -27.08 -1.79 1.42
CA PRO A 60 -28.49 -2.03 1.06
C PRO A 60 -28.90 -1.39 -0.28
N TYR A 61 -28.09 -0.55 -0.88
CA TYR A 61 -28.45 0.26 -2.05
C TYR A 61 -27.60 0.00 -3.29
N LEU A 62 -26.63 -0.92 -3.22
CA LEU A 62 -25.85 -1.30 -4.40
C LEU A 62 -26.74 -2.04 -5.39
N THR A 63 -27.00 -1.41 -6.53
CA THR A 63 -27.62 -2.10 -7.66
C THR A 63 -26.66 -3.19 -8.17
N ALA A 64 -27.17 -4.21 -8.84
CA ALA A 64 -26.35 -5.28 -9.40
C ALA A 64 -25.22 -4.75 -10.30
N SER A 65 -25.45 -3.65 -11.02
CA SER A 65 -24.45 -2.99 -11.86
C SER A 65 -23.32 -2.33 -11.07
N MET A 66 -23.61 -1.72 -9.91
CA MET A 66 -22.57 -1.18 -9.03
C MET A 66 -21.75 -2.30 -8.39
N GLY A 67 -22.41 -3.40 -8.02
CA GLY A 67 -21.73 -4.62 -7.54
C GLY A 67 -20.75 -5.17 -8.56
N ALA A 68 -21.14 -5.25 -9.83
CA ALA A 68 -20.29 -5.74 -10.92
C ALA A 68 -19.04 -4.83 -11.14
N VAL A 69 -19.19 -3.51 -11.09
CA VAL A 69 -18.04 -2.57 -11.20
C VAL A 69 -17.10 -2.74 -10.01
N THR A 70 -17.64 -2.95 -8.80
CA THR A 70 -16.83 -3.17 -7.60
C THR A 70 -16.07 -4.49 -7.70
N GLU A 71 -16.73 -5.57 -8.12
CA GLU A 71 -16.09 -6.87 -8.33
C GLU A 71 -14.96 -6.79 -9.33
N GLU A 72 -15.20 -6.16 -10.49
CA GLU A 72 -14.18 -5.96 -11.51
C GLU A 72 -12.98 -5.17 -10.97
N MET A 73 -13.22 -4.13 -10.17
CA MET A 73 -12.17 -3.35 -9.52
C MET A 73 -11.28 -4.22 -8.61
N TYR A 74 -11.88 -5.08 -7.78
CA TYR A 74 -11.10 -5.96 -6.90
C TYR A 74 -10.33 -7.03 -7.66
N LEU A 75 -10.90 -7.58 -8.73
CA LEU A 75 -10.20 -8.53 -9.60
C LEU A 75 -8.96 -7.88 -10.24
N TRP A 76 -9.10 -6.64 -10.74
CA TRP A 76 -7.94 -5.91 -11.27
C TRP A 76 -6.93 -5.52 -10.20
N MET A 77 -7.37 -5.25 -8.95
CA MET A 77 -6.45 -4.99 -7.83
C MET A 77 -5.52 -6.18 -7.56
N LEU A 78 -5.98 -7.43 -7.75
CA LEU A 78 -5.12 -8.62 -7.64
C LEU A 78 -3.92 -8.57 -8.59
N LEU A 79 -4.06 -7.94 -9.75
CA LEU A 79 -2.98 -7.78 -10.71
C LEU A 79 -2.15 -6.52 -10.47
N CYS A 80 -2.80 -5.41 -10.10
CA CYS A 80 -2.15 -4.12 -9.93
C CYS A 80 -1.29 -4.04 -8.65
N ILE A 81 -1.72 -4.65 -7.54
CA ILE A 81 -0.97 -4.63 -6.27
C ILE A 81 0.41 -5.31 -6.39
N PRO A 82 0.56 -6.47 -7.04
CA PRO A 82 1.87 -7.04 -7.34
C PRO A 82 2.81 -6.12 -8.13
N VAL A 83 2.25 -5.32 -9.04
CA VAL A 83 3.05 -4.34 -9.81
C VAL A 83 3.62 -3.25 -8.89
N ILE A 84 2.84 -2.72 -7.93
CA ILE A 84 3.35 -1.79 -6.91
C ILE A 84 4.47 -2.44 -6.10
N THR A 85 4.34 -3.72 -5.78
CA THR A 85 5.37 -4.48 -5.05
C THR A 85 6.72 -4.40 -5.72
N ILE A 86 6.77 -4.51 -7.05
CA ILE A 86 8.00 -4.40 -7.84
C ILE A 86 8.65 -3.03 -7.62
N GLY A 87 7.86 -1.95 -7.73
CA GLY A 87 8.33 -0.58 -7.52
C GLY A 87 8.85 -0.34 -6.10
N LEU A 88 8.13 -0.84 -5.08
CA LEU A 88 8.54 -0.74 -3.69
C LEU A 88 9.88 -1.46 -3.43
N CYS A 89 10.02 -2.70 -3.88
CA CYS A 89 11.24 -3.49 -3.70
C CYS A 89 12.46 -2.81 -4.33
N GLY A 90 12.29 -2.27 -5.55
CA GLY A 90 13.33 -1.49 -6.20
C GLY A 90 13.69 -0.21 -5.43
N GLY A 91 12.69 0.55 -5.01
CA GLY A 91 12.86 1.78 -4.24
C GLY A 91 13.55 1.58 -2.90
N PHE A 92 13.14 0.56 -2.13
CA PHE A 92 13.77 0.20 -0.86
C PHE A 92 15.26 -0.13 -1.02
N ALA A 93 15.64 -0.88 -2.07
CA ALA A 93 17.04 -1.19 -2.33
C ALA A 93 17.87 0.05 -2.64
N VAL A 94 17.32 1.02 -3.39
CA VAL A 94 18.00 2.30 -3.67
C VAL A 94 18.18 3.12 -2.40
N ILE A 95 17.15 3.20 -1.55
CA ILE A 95 17.20 3.93 -0.28
C ILE A 95 18.23 3.30 0.66
N ARG A 96 18.25 1.96 0.76
CA ARG A 96 19.27 1.22 1.53
C ARG A 96 20.67 1.55 1.05
N ASP A 97 20.92 1.42 -0.25
CA ASP A 97 22.26 1.65 -0.81
C ASP A 97 22.69 3.11 -0.64
N ALA A 98 21.75 4.06 -0.76
CA ALA A 98 22.02 5.47 -0.48
C ALA A 98 22.40 5.71 0.97
N TYR A 99 21.72 5.04 1.91
CA TYR A 99 22.03 5.14 3.34
C TYR A 99 23.45 4.63 3.66
N TRP A 100 23.82 3.45 3.14
CA TRP A 100 25.12 2.84 3.44
C TRP A 100 26.30 3.46 2.67
N THR A 101 26.08 3.90 1.43
CA THR A 101 27.18 4.37 0.55
C THR A 101 27.24 5.88 0.41
N GLY A 102 26.23 6.61 0.87
CA GLY A 102 26.08 8.05 0.64
C GLY A 102 25.85 8.41 -0.83
N LYS A 103 25.65 7.42 -1.73
CA LYS A 103 25.52 7.63 -3.18
C LYS A 103 24.24 7.03 -3.71
N LEU A 104 23.44 7.81 -4.44
CA LEU A 104 22.24 7.36 -5.13
C LEU A 104 22.60 6.70 -6.47
N ARG A 105 22.64 5.36 -6.50
CA ARG A 105 22.84 4.54 -7.72
C ARG A 105 21.51 3.96 -8.18
N ILE A 106 20.63 4.79 -8.77
CA ILE A 106 19.23 4.48 -8.99
C ILE A 106 19.05 3.18 -9.78
N PHE A 107 19.46 3.16 -11.05
CA PHE A 107 19.13 2.03 -11.94
C PHE A 107 19.73 0.70 -11.49
N ARG A 108 20.99 0.69 -11.05
CA ARG A 108 21.66 -0.53 -10.62
C ARG A 108 21.05 -1.10 -9.34
N SER A 109 20.85 -0.24 -8.33
CA SER A 109 20.26 -0.66 -7.05
C SER A 109 18.80 -1.00 -7.20
N PHE A 110 18.05 -0.27 -8.03
CA PHE A 110 16.63 -0.53 -8.31
C PHE A 110 16.43 -1.91 -8.98
N GLY A 111 17.17 -2.19 -10.05
CA GLY A 111 17.10 -3.49 -10.72
C GLY A 111 17.52 -4.65 -9.82
N SER A 112 18.60 -4.48 -9.05
CA SER A 112 19.05 -5.47 -8.05
C SER A 112 17.98 -5.72 -6.98
N GLY A 113 17.31 -4.66 -6.50
CA GLY A 113 16.22 -4.77 -5.52
C GLY A 113 15.03 -5.56 -6.05
N ILE A 114 14.61 -5.28 -7.29
CA ILE A 114 13.52 -6.03 -7.93
C ILE A 114 13.86 -7.53 -7.96
N CYS A 115 15.02 -7.90 -8.46
CA CYS A 115 15.39 -9.32 -8.60
C CYS A 115 15.52 -10.05 -7.25
N GLN A 116 15.97 -9.36 -6.21
CA GLN A 116 16.29 -10.01 -4.93
C GLN A 116 15.11 -10.09 -3.97
N THR A 117 14.24 -9.09 -3.96
CA THR A 117 13.24 -8.93 -2.90
C THR A 117 11.79 -9.06 -3.36
N THR A 118 11.49 -8.87 -4.67
CA THR A 118 10.10 -8.92 -5.16
C THR A 118 9.43 -10.26 -4.87
N LEU A 119 10.07 -11.38 -5.20
CA LEU A 119 9.50 -12.71 -4.96
C LEU A 119 9.25 -13.00 -3.48
N ARG A 120 10.00 -12.36 -2.59
CA ARG A 120 9.87 -12.52 -1.13
C ARG A 120 8.70 -11.71 -0.57
N PHE A 121 8.46 -10.51 -1.09
CA PHE A 121 7.40 -9.63 -0.63
C PHE A 121 6.05 -9.89 -1.31
N LEU A 122 6.07 -10.41 -2.54
CA LEU A 122 4.88 -10.70 -3.35
C LEU A 122 3.78 -11.51 -2.64
N PRO A 123 4.08 -12.58 -1.86
CA PRO A 123 3.05 -13.33 -1.17
C PRO A 123 2.20 -12.48 -0.22
N PHE A 124 2.81 -11.54 0.50
CA PHE A 124 2.09 -10.67 1.44
C PHE A 124 1.12 -9.73 0.74
N THR A 125 1.54 -9.16 -0.38
CA THR A 125 0.70 -8.26 -1.16
C THR A 125 -0.41 -9.02 -1.90
N LEU A 126 -0.15 -10.26 -2.34
CA LEU A 126 -1.19 -11.13 -2.91
C LEU A 126 -2.23 -11.56 -1.87
N VAL A 127 -1.80 -11.92 -0.65
CA VAL A 127 -2.72 -12.24 0.44
C VAL A 127 -3.55 -11.02 0.82
N PHE A 128 -2.95 -9.83 0.85
CA PHE A 128 -3.67 -8.58 1.11
C PHE A 128 -4.71 -8.30 0.01
N ALA A 129 -4.31 -8.37 -1.26
CA ALA A 129 -5.21 -8.13 -2.40
C ALA A 129 -6.33 -9.17 -2.49
N GLY A 130 -5.99 -10.46 -2.32
CA GLY A 130 -6.95 -11.56 -2.28
C GLY A 130 -7.89 -11.47 -1.08
N GLY A 131 -7.38 -10.99 0.06
CA GLY A 131 -8.18 -10.74 1.25
C GLY A 131 -9.21 -9.62 1.05
N LEU A 132 -8.86 -8.54 0.33
CA LEU A 132 -9.81 -7.50 -0.03
C LEU A 132 -10.92 -8.02 -0.95
N LEU A 133 -10.57 -8.83 -1.96
CA LEU A 133 -11.55 -9.50 -2.81
C LEU A 133 -12.43 -10.47 -2.01
N GLY A 134 -11.82 -11.26 -1.12
CA GLY A 134 -12.54 -12.16 -0.22
C GLY A 134 -13.52 -11.42 0.68
N LEU A 135 -13.14 -10.25 1.17
CA LEU A 135 -13.98 -9.37 1.98
C LEU A 135 -15.21 -8.88 1.18
N PHE A 136 -15.02 -8.52 -0.09
CA PHE A 136 -16.12 -8.16 -0.98
C PHE A 136 -17.15 -9.31 -1.15
N TYR A 137 -16.69 -10.54 -1.42
CA TYR A 137 -17.58 -11.68 -1.56
C TYR A 137 -18.25 -12.07 -0.23
N LEU A 138 -17.51 -11.97 0.88
CA LEU A 138 -18.05 -12.24 2.21
C LEU A 138 -19.16 -11.25 2.57
N ASN A 139 -18.98 -9.97 2.26
CA ASN A 139 -20.01 -8.95 2.47
C ASN A 139 -21.29 -9.22 1.68
N ASN A 140 -21.14 -9.65 0.43
CA ASN A 140 -22.29 -10.05 -0.39
C ASN A 140 -23.01 -11.28 0.19
N ALA A 141 -22.26 -12.26 0.71
CA ALA A 141 -22.82 -13.45 1.34
C ALA A 141 -23.52 -13.13 2.69
N MET A 142 -23.01 -12.13 3.41
CA MET A 142 -23.55 -11.70 4.71
C MET A 142 -24.65 -10.64 4.62
N ALA A 143 -25.17 -10.35 3.43
CA ALA A 143 -26.18 -9.30 3.22
C ALA A 143 -27.49 -9.49 4.06
N ALA A 144 -27.76 -10.72 4.51
CA ALA A 144 -28.91 -11.03 5.38
C ALA A 144 -28.63 -10.79 6.89
N LEU A 145 -27.38 -10.53 7.28
CA LEU A 145 -27.02 -10.31 8.68
C LEU A 145 -27.26 -8.84 9.09
N PRO A 146 -27.42 -8.58 10.41
CA PRO A 146 -27.49 -7.23 10.93
C PRO A 146 -26.24 -6.42 10.53
N SER A 147 -26.42 -5.17 10.09
CA SER A 147 -25.36 -4.30 9.59
C SER A 147 -24.20 -4.08 10.59
N TRP A 148 -24.50 -4.02 11.89
CA TRP A 148 -23.47 -3.88 12.93
C TRP A 148 -22.56 -5.11 13.01
N LEU A 149 -23.11 -6.32 12.81
CA LEU A 149 -22.34 -7.56 12.85
C LEU A 149 -21.42 -7.67 11.63
N VAL A 150 -21.92 -7.31 10.46
CA VAL A 150 -21.12 -7.23 9.22
C VAL A 150 -19.98 -6.24 9.42
N ALA A 151 -20.24 -5.04 9.95
CA ALA A 151 -19.21 -4.04 10.21
C ALA A 151 -18.12 -4.54 11.17
N VAL A 152 -18.49 -5.27 12.22
CA VAL A 152 -17.49 -5.86 13.16
C VAL A 152 -16.63 -6.89 12.45
N ILE A 153 -17.21 -7.77 11.64
CA ILE A 153 -16.48 -8.78 10.88
C ILE A 153 -15.51 -8.11 9.89
N ASP A 154 -15.97 -7.09 9.17
CA ASP A 154 -15.15 -6.32 8.23
C ASP A 154 -13.94 -5.68 8.90
N ILE A 155 -14.15 -5.04 10.06
CA ILE A 155 -13.08 -4.42 10.83
C ILE A 155 -12.05 -5.47 11.26
N VAL A 156 -12.51 -6.62 11.77
CA VAL A 156 -11.61 -7.70 12.20
C VAL A 156 -10.77 -8.21 11.03
N ILE A 157 -11.40 -8.50 9.90
CA ILE A 157 -10.68 -8.97 8.71
C ILE A 157 -9.70 -7.91 8.21
N LEU A 158 -10.12 -6.64 8.14
CA LEU A 158 -9.26 -5.55 7.70
C LEU A 158 -8.03 -5.40 8.62
N VAL A 159 -8.22 -5.48 9.94
CA VAL A 159 -7.11 -5.44 10.90
C VAL A 159 -6.15 -6.61 10.67
N VAL A 160 -6.65 -7.83 10.44
CA VAL A 160 -5.81 -8.99 10.13
C VAL A 160 -5.02 -8.77 8.83
N LEU A 161 -5.66 -8.26 7.77
CA LEU A 161 -5.00 -7.97 6.50
C LEU A 161 -3.92 -6.90 6.66
N LEU A 162 -4.17 -5.84 7.43
CA LEU A 162 -3.18 -4.80 7.72
C LEU A 162 -2.01 -5.34 8.54
N LEU A 163 -2.25 -6.25 9.49
CA LEU A 163 -1.19 -6.92 10.24
C LEU A 163 -0.32 -7.79 9.32
N ILE A 164 -0.93 -8.55 8.40
CA ILE A 164 -0.20 -9.35 7.42
C ILE A 164 0.66 -8.45 6.52
N LEU A 165 0.10 -7.32 6.07
CA LEU A 165 0.84 -6.36 5.27
C LEU A 165 1.99 -5.73 6.06
N MET A 166 1.79 -5.38 7.32
CA MET A 166 2.83 -4.87 8.21
C MET A 166 3.97 -5.89 8.40
N ILE A 167 3.64 -7.17 8.63
CA ILE A 167 4.64 -8.26 8.68
C ILE A 167 5.41 -8.32 7.35
N GLY A 168 4.71 -8.20 6.23
CA GLY A 168 5.33 -8.13 4.91
C GLY A 168 6.32 -6.97 4.78
N PHE A 169 5.99 -5.78 5.26
CA PHE A 169 6.89 -4.63 5.26
C PHE A 169 8.11 -4.84 6.18
N VAL A 170 7.94 -5.46 7.35
CA VAL A 170 9.08 -5.85 8.22
C VAL A 170 9.96 -6.84 7.48
N TYR A 171 9.36 -7.85 6.83
CA TYR A 171 10.10 -8.84 6.05
C TYR A 171 10.82 -8.22 4.85
N LEU A 172 10.20 -7.27 4.14
CA LEU A 172 10.87 -6.51 3.09
C LEU A 172 12.06 -5.72 3.61
N GLY A 173 11.91 -5.04 4.75
CA GLY A 173 12.98 -4.31 5.41
C GLY A 173 14.14 -5.21 5.83
N THR A 174 13.88 -6.32 6.52
CA THR A 174 14.92 -7.28 6.93
C THR A 174 15.60 -7.93 5.73
N SER A 175 14.83 -8.39 4.74
CA SER A 175 15.38 -9.05 3.53
C SER A 175 16.21 -8.10 2.64
N THR A 176 15.97 -6.80 2.72
CA THR A 176 16.82 -5.81 2.04
C THR A 176 18.10 -5.51 2.82
N LEU A 177 18.06 -5.56 4.15
CA LEU A 177 19.23 -5.28 5.02
C LEU A 177 20.15 -6.49 5.17
N PHE A 178 19.59 -7.68 5.29
CA PHE A 178 20.32 -8.92 5.57
C PHE A 178 20.16 -9.93 4.43
N ARG A 179 21.22 -10.70 4.19
CA ARG A 179 21.18 -11.82 3.24
C ARG A 179 20.79 -13.11 3.99
N GLU A 180 19.52 -13.26 4.26
CA GLU A 180 18.98 -14.43 4.96
C GLU A 180 18.27 -15.37 3.97
N SER A 181 18.12 -16.64 4.36
CA SER A 181 17.22 -17.56 3.66
C SER A 181 15.77 -17.10 3.84
N VAL A 182 14.88 -17.51 2.93
CA VAL A 182 13.46 -17.10 2.96
C VAL A 182 12.80 -17.48 4.29
N GLY A 183 13.06 -18.70 4.80
CA GLY A 183 12.46 -19.19 6.03
C GLY A 183 12.98 -18.48 7.28
N GLU A 184 14.30 -18.26 7.36
CA GLU A 184 14.91 -17.52 8.48
C GLU A 184 14.47 -16.07 8.49
N GLY A 185 14.48 -15.40 7.31
CA GLY A 185 14.01 -14.03 7.18
C GLY A 185 12.57 -13.86 7.61
N LEU A 186 11.68 -14.81 7.26
CA LEU A 186 10.28 -14.77 7.70
C LEU A 186 10.15 -14.96 9.22
N LYS A 187 10.88 -15.92 9.80
CA LYS A 187 10.91 -16.14 11.24
C LYS A 187 11.42 -14.90 11.99
N ASN A 188 12.49 -14.30 11.50
CA ASN A 188 13.05 -13.07 12.06
C ASN A 188 12.09 -11.88 11.93
N ALA A 189 11.41 -11.74 10.79
CA ALA A 189 10.41 -10.71 10.57
C ALA A 189 9.24 -10.85 11.54
N LEU A 190 8.72 -12.06 11.74
CA LEU A 190 7.68 -12.33 12.73
C LEU A 190 8.13 -11.98 14.13
N ALA A 191 9.32 -12.46 14.54
CA ALA A 191 9.88 -12.18 15.87
C ALA A 191 10.05 -10.67 16.11
N LEU A 192 10.59 -9.93 15.12
CA LEU A 192 10.75 -8.47 15.18
C LEU A 192 9.39 -7.74 15.19
N THR A 193 8.42 -8.23 14.44
CA THR A 193 7.07 -7.65 14.43
C THR A 193 6.44 -7.71 15.81
N PHE A 194 6.43 -8.88 16.46
CA PHE A 194 5.81 -9.04 17.76
C PHE A 194 6.62 -8.39 18.89
N ARG A 195 7.95 -8.44 18.83
CA ARG A 195 8.81 -7.81 19.84
C ARG A 195 8.70 -6.29 19.85
N HIS A 196 8.51 -5.68 18.69
CA HIS A 196 8.41 -4.22 18.50
C HIS A 196 7.03 -3.79 17.97
N ILE A 197 5.96 -4.52 18.35
CA ILE A 197 4.63 -4.36 17.75
C ILE A 197 4.13 -2.91 17.81
N TRP A 198 4.29 -2.23 18.94
CA TRP A 198 3.82 -0.86 19.11
C TRP A 198 4.59 0.15 18.24
N THR A 199 5.91 0.01 18.16
CA THR A 199 6.73 0.89 17.33
C THR A 199 6.53 0.61 15.84
N ASN A 200 6.40 -0.65 15.46
CA ASN A 200 6.08 -1.05 14.09
C ASN A 200 4.69 -0.53 13.69
N LEU A 201 3.68 -0.69 14.54
CA LEU A 201 2.33 -0.23 14.30
C LEU A 201 2.27 1.31 14.18
N ALA A 202 2.90 2.02 15.12
CA ALA A 202 2.96 3.48 15.08
C ALA A 202 3.64 3.99 13.79
N THR A 203 4.76 3.38 13.40
CA THR A 203 5.47 3.76 12.17
C THR A 203 4.66 3.39 10.93
N PHE A 204 3.97 2.26 10.93
CA PHE A 204 3.12 1.82 9.83
C PHE A 204 1.92 2.76 9.64
N ILE A 205 1.25 3.16 10.75
CA ILE A 205 0.18 4.15 10.72
C ILE A 205 0.72 5.49 10.20
N PHE A 206 1.86 5.96 10.73
CA PHE A 206 2.47 7.21 10.29
C PHE A 206 2.85 7.20 8.81
N MET A 207 3.36 6.07 8.31
CA MET A 207 3.68 5.86 6.89
C MET A 207 2.43 5.92 6.00
N LEU A 208 1.32 5.35 6.45
CA LEU A 208 0.07 5.31 5.70
C LEU A 208 -0.80 6.56 5.89
N LEU A 209 -0.50 7.41 6.88
CA LEU A 209 -1.32 8.58 7.23
C LEU A 209 -1.59 9.51 6.04
N PRO A 210 -0.63 9.88 5.18
CA PRO A 210 -0.91 10.72 4.02
C PRO A 210 -1.87 10.05 3.03
N VAL A 211 -1.75 8.72 2.86
CA VAL A 211 -2.66 7.94 2.01
C VAL A 211 -4.05 7.91 2.63
N ALA A 212 -4.16 7.65 3.93
CA ALA A 212 -5.43 7.65 4.65
C ALA A 212 -6.11 9.04 4.57
N VAL A 213 -5.38 10.13 4.81
CA VAL A 213 -5.94 11.49 4.68
C VAL A 213 -6.46 11.73 3.27
N LEU A 214 -5.73 11.31 2.24
CA LEU A 214 -6.15 11.45 0.84
C LEU A 214 -7.43 10.68 0.53
N LEU A 215 -7.64 9.53 1.19
CA LEU A 215 -8.80 8.67 0.99
C LEU A 215 -10.05 9.13 1.76
N PHE A 216 -9.87 9.67 2.97
CA PHE A 216 -10.97 9.93 3.90
C PHE A 216 -11.35 11.42 4.00
N VAL A 217 -10.45 12.35 3.68
CA VAL A 217 -10.74 13.78 3.75
C VAL A 217 -11.47 14.24 2.49
N ASN A 218 -12.71 14.68 2.65
CA ASN A 218 -13.57 15.10 1.53
C ASN A 218 -13.47 16.62 1.25
N VAL A 219 -12.28 17.21 1.40
CA VAL A 219 -12.03 18.62 1.09
C VAL A 219 -11.16 18.68 -0.16
N SER A 220 -11.73 19.11 -1.28
CA SER A 220 -11.09 19.10 -2.62
C SER A 220 -9.73 19.79 -2.66
N VAL A 221 -9.57 20.91 -1.95
CA VAL A 221 -8.28 21.63 -1.87
C VAL A 221 -7.22 20.78 -1.18
N ILE A 222 -7.55 20.18 -0.02
CA ILE A 222 -6.63 19.32 0.74
C ILE A 222 -6.28 18.08 -0.08
N GLN A 223 -7.26 17.46 -0.72
CA GLN A 223 -7.03 16.30 -1.59
C GLN A 223 -6.12 16.63 -2.76
N THR A 224 -6.32 17.76 -3.42
CA THR A 224 -5.47 18.19 -4.53
C THR A 224 -4.04 18.45 -4.07
N MET A 225 -3.86 19.20 -2.98
CA MET A 225 -2.52 19.48 -2.44
C MET A 225 -1.80 18.21 -1.99
N LEU A 226 -2.46 17.35 -1.22
CA LEU A 226 -1.89 16.07 -0.80
C LEU A 226 -1.64 15.13 -1.98
N GLY A 227 -2.54 15.10 -2.97
CA GLY A 227 -2.37 14.32 -4.18
C GLY A 227 -1.10 14.72 -4.93
N VAL A 228 -0.87 16.01 -5.13
CA VAL A 228 0.37 16.54 -5.75
C VAL A 228 1.59 16.15 -4.93
N LEU A 229 1.56 16.34 -3.60
CA LEU A 229 2.68 15.95 -2.74
C LEU A 229 2.95 14.44 -2.76
N MET A 230 1.91 13.61 -2.80
CA MET A 230 2.04 12.16 -2.90
C MET A 230 2.62 11.72 -4.24
N VAL A 231 2.23 12.38 -5.33
CA VAL A 231 2.83 12.14 -6.66
C VAL A 231 4.29 12.54 -6.66
N MET A 232 4.65 13.66 -6.04
CA MET A 232 6.04 14.16 -6.04
C MET A 232 6.97 13.39 -5.10
N PHE A 233 6.49 12.95 -3.93
CA PHE A 233 7.37 12.43 -2.87
C PHE A 233 6.82 11.21 -2.12
N GLY A 234 5.57 10.80 -2.35
CA GLY A 234 4.87 9.84 -1.49
C GLY A 234 5.54 8.48 -1.41
N MET A 235 5.98 7.91 -2.52
CA MET A 235 6.63 6.60 -2.53
C MET A 235 8.00 6.62 -1.85
N ILE A 236 8.76 7.70 -2.05
CA ILE A 236 10.04 7.89 -1.35
C ILE A 236 9.82 8.12 0.14
N TYR A 237 8.80 8.91 0.51
CA TYR A 237 8.43 9.11 1.90
C TYR A 237 8.15 7.77 2.60
N ILE A 238 7.30 6.93 2.02
CA ILE A 238 7.02 5.57 2.52
C ILE A 238 8.31 4.78 2.70
N GLY A 239 9.16 4.78 1.66
CA GLY A 239 10.43 4.06 1.68
C GLY A 239 11.40 4.55 2.75
N ILE A 240 11.57 5.86 2.88
CA ILE A 240 12.50 6.47 3.85
C ILE A 240 12.02 6.22 5.28
N VAL A 241 10.76 6.51 5.57
CA VAL A 241 10.18 6.35 6.92
C VAL A 241 10.35 4.90 7.38
N TRP A 242 9.97 3.96 6.53
CA TRP A 242 10.06 2.54 6.88
C TRP A 242 11.51 2.06 6.99
N MET A 243 12.39 2.43 6.06
CA MET A 243 13.80 2.00 6.12
C MET A 243 14.54 2.55 7.33
N ILE A 244 14.35 3.82 7.69
CA ILE A 244 14.96 4.39 8.90
C ILE A 244 14.46 3.65 10.14
N HIS A 245 13.18 3.34 10.21
CA HIS A 245 12.61 2.56 11.30
C HIS A 245 13.26 1.17 11.37
N MET A 246 13.33 0.45 10.25
CA MET A 246 13.92 -0.88 10.19
C MET A 246 15.39 -0.89 10.60
N ILE A 247 16.19 0.07 10.14
CA ILE A 247 17.59 0.20 10.55
C ILE A 247 17.70 0.38 12.07
N ARG A 248 16.85 1.22 12.68
CA ARG A 248 16.85 1.42 14.14
C ARG A 248 16.47 0.16 14.91
N VAL A 249 15.44 -0.55 14.46
CA VAL A 249 14.95 -1.78 15.11
C VAL A 249 15.94 -2.93 14.97
N THR A 250 16.66 -3.01 13.84
CA THR A 250 17.61 -4.10 13.57
C THR A 250 19.02 -3.82 14.06
N ALA A 251 19.41 -2.57 14.33
CA ALA A 251 20.75 -2.20 14.79
C ALA A 251 21.26 -3.03 15.99
N PRO A 252 20.46 -3.31 17.04
CA PRO A 252 20.91 -4.12 18.17
C PRO A 252 21.24 -5.59 17.82
N TYR A 253 20.73 -6.09 16.68
CA TYR A 253 20.89 -7.47 16.24
C TYR A 253 22.02 -7.64 15.22
N ALA A 254 22.43 -6.55 14.55
CA ALA A 254 23.52 -6.54 13.59
C ALA A 254 24.91 -6.53 14.27
N ALA A 255 24.96 -6.19 15.57
CA ALA A 255 26.20 -6.12 16.35
C ALA A 255 26.57 -7.44 17.06
N LYS A 256 25.77 -8.51 16.88
CA LYS A 256 26.04 -9.85 17.39
C LYS A 256 26.45 -10.79 16.25
#